data_664edda3b6064dc8a407053bbdb19384
#
_entry.id   664edda3b6064dc8a407053bbdb19384
#
_cell.length_a   1.000
_cell.length_b   1.000
_cell.length_c   1.000
_cell.angle_alpha   90.00
_cell.angle_beta   90.00
_cell.angle_gamma   90.00
#
_symmetry.space_group_name_H-M   'P 1'
#
loop_
_entity.id
_entity.type
_entity.pdbx_description
1 polymer ?
#
loop_
_entity_poly.entity_id
_entity_poly.type
_entity_poly.pdbx_seq_one_letter_code
_entity_poly.pdbx_strand_id
1 'polypeptide(L)'
;IYQCDWSSDVCSSDLVETPRGMITFLDTPGHEAFTAMRARGAQATDIVILVVAADDGVMPQTKEAIAHAKAAGVPLVVAINKIDKPEANPDRVKQELIAESVVPEEYGGDSPFIPVSAKAGTGIDELLENVLLQAEVLELKAPKDAAAKGLVIEARLDKGKGPVATILVQSGTLKRGDMILAGSSFGRVRAMLDENGKPCQEAGPSIPVEIQGLSEVPAAGEEVIAVADERKAREIALFRQGKFRDVKLAKQQAVKLETMFENMGEGSVEARYLPRSEEHTSELQSH
;
A
#
# COMPACT_ATOMS: atom_id res chain seq x y z
N ILE A 1 -7.52 -19.54 11.09
CA ILE A 1 -8.33 -18.39 10.64
C ILE A 1 -8.50 -17.49 11.84
N TYR A 2 -7.63 -16.51 11.98
CA TYR A 2 -7.77 -15.50 13.01
C TYR A 2 -8.87 -14.53 12.59
N GLN A 3 -9.77 -14.27 13.52
CA GLN A 3 -10.80 -13.26 13.41
C GLN A 3 -10.09 -11.92 13.27
N CYS A 4 -10.06 -11.32 12.05
CA CYS A 4 -9.54 -9.97 11.87
C CYS A 4 -10.26 -9.03 12.82
N ASP A 5 -9.50 -8.41 13.70
CA ASP A 5 -10.02 -7.38 14.58
C ASP A 5 -10.34 -6.17 13.69
N TRP A 6 -11.62 -5.87 13.51
CA TRP A 6 -12.18 -4.82 12.65
C TRP A 6 -11.76 -3.40 13.06
N SER A 7 -10.90 -3.28 14.06
CA SER A 7 -10.47 -2.01 14.66
C SER A 7 -9.10 -1.52 14.21
N SER A 8 -8.34 -2.29 13.40
CA SER A 8 -7.00 -1.88 12.98
C SER A 8 -7.02 -1.29 11.56
N ASP A 9 -6.69 0.01 11.47
CA ASP A 9 -6.41 0.72 10.21
C ASP A 9 -5.07 0.27 9.57
N VAL A 10 -4.66 -0.97 9.79
CA VAL A 10 -3.32 -1.50 9.53
C VAL A 10 -3.40 -2.68 8.58
N CYS A 11 -2.53 -2.71 7.59
CA CYS A 11 -2.31 -3.89 6.76
C CYS A 11 -1.57 -4.93 7.61
N SER A 12 -2.21 -6.06 7.94
CA SER A 12 -1.53 -7.16 8.62
C SER A 12 -0.77 -8.03 7.63
N SER A 13 0.35 -8.58 8.08
CA SER A 13 1.13 -9.56 7.32
C SER A 13 1.21 -10.84 8.14
N ASP A 14 0.69 -11.92 7.57
CA ASP A 14 0.64 -13.22 8.22
C ASP A 14 1.41 -14.26 7.40
N LEU A 15 2.23 -15.06 8.08
CA LEU A 15 2.96 -16.18 7.49
C LEU A 15 2.19 -17.48 7.71
N VAL A 16 1.93 -18.19 6.63
CA VAL A 16 1.27 -19.50 6.66
C VAL A 16 2.23 -20.56 6.17
N GLU A 17 2.53 -21.53 7.02
CA GLU A 17 3.35 -22.68 6.66
C GLU A 17 2.50 -23.72 5.94
N THR A 18 2.94 -24.11 4.75
CA THR A 18 2.31 -25.15 3.96
C THR A 18 3.32 -26.29 3.71
N PRO A 19 2.88 -27.51 3.36
CA PRO A 19 3.78 -28.60 3.04
C PRO A 19 4.76 -28.32 1.90
N ARG A 20 4.44 -27.35 1.04
CA ARG A 20 5.27 -26.94 -0.12
C ARG A 20 6.12 -25.70 0.14
N GLY A 21 5.89 -24.97 1.24
CA GLY A 21 6.65 -23.77 1.56
C GLY A 21 5.85 -22.77 2.38
N MET A 22 6.47 -21.67 2.70
CA MET A 22 5.88 -20.56 3.43
C MET A 22 5.23 -19.57 2.47
N ILE A 23 3.99 -19.16 2.77
CA ILE A 23 3.26 -18.13 2.02
C ILE A 23 3.05 -16.92 2.94
N THR A 24 3.38 -15.74 2.46
CA THR A 24 3.11 -14.49 3.17
C THR A 24 1.83 -13.87 2.64
N PHE A 25 0.87 -13.70 3.50
CA PHE A 25 -0.39 -13.00 3.21
C PHE A 25 -0.30 -11.55 3.67
N LEU A 26 -0.73 -10.63 2.83
CA LEU A 26 -0.96 -9.23 3.17
C LEU A 26 -2.48 -9.00 3.19
N ASP A 27 -3.06 -8.88 4.38
CA ASP A 27 -4.47 -8.57 4.52
C ASP A 27 -4.70 -7.06 4.46
N THR A 28 -5.66 -6.64 3.63
CA THR A 28 -6.02 -5.24 3.46
C THR A 28 -7.50 -5.04 3.78
N PRO A 29 -7.85 -4.03 4.59
CA PRO A 29 -9.25 -3.75 4.92
C PRO A 29 -10.10 -3.48 3.67
N GLY A 30 -11.32 -4.04 3.64
CA GLY A 30 -12.23 -3.92 2.49
C GLY A 30 -12.95 -2.58 2.34
N HIS A 31 -12.92 -1.69 3.34
CA HIS A 31 -13.64 -0.42 3.31
C HIS A 31 -13.08 0.58 2.29
N GLU A 32 -13.94 1.43 1.73
CA GLU A 32 -13.56 2.46 0.74
C GLU A 32 -12.46 3.40 1.22
N ALA A 33 -12.41 3.68 2.53
CA ALA A 33 -11.37 4.52 3.12
C ALA A 33 -9.93 4.00 2.88
N PHE A 34 -9.75 2.73 2.54
CA PHE A 34 -8.44 2.07 2.41
C PHE A 34 -8.04 1.77 0.96
N THR A 35 -8.59 2.47 -0.02
CA THR A 35 -8.24 2.36 -1.45
C THR A 35 -6.75 2.43 -1.72
N ALA A 36 -6.05 3.39 -1.10
CA ALA A 36 -4.60 3.54 -1.26
C ALA A 36 -3.80 2.36 -0.68
N MET A 37 -4.32 1.69 0.36
CA MET A 37 -3.73 0.48 0.93
C MET A 37 -3.87 -0.71 -0.02
N ARG A 38 -5.07 -0.93 -0.60
CA ARG A 38 -5.31 -1.99 -1.59
C ARG A 38 -4.44 -1.80 -2.83
N ALA A 39 -4.33 -0.58 -3.36
CA ALA A 39 -3.47 -0.29 -4.50
C ALA A 39 -1.99 -0.60 -4.21
N ARG A 40 -1.50 -0.24 -3.02
CA ARG A 40 -0.12 -0.57 -2.59
C ARG A 40 0.07 -2.06 -2.36
N GLY A 41 -0.90 -2.73 -1.72
CA GLY A 41 -0.90 -4.18 -1.52
C GLY A 41 -0.76 -4.91 -2.85
N ALA A 42 -1.59 -4.58 -3.83
CA ALA A 42 -1.53 -5.18 -5.17
C ALA A 42 -0.19 -4.95 -5.88
N GLN A 43 0.49 -3.82 -5.65
CA GLN A 43 1.82 -3.58 -6.21
C GLN A 43 2.96 -4.31 -5.47
N ALA A 44 2.72 -4.67 -4.22
CA ALA A 44 3.71 -5.34 -3.35
C ALA A 44 3.69 -6.86 -3.46
N THR A 45 2.58 -7.43 -3.95
CA THR A 45 2.30 -8.86 -3.98
C THR A 45 2.45 -9.44 -5.38
N ASP A 46 2.71 -10.75 -5.44
CA ASP A 46 2.86 -11.50 -6.69
C ASP A 46 1.53 -12.10 -7.17
N ILE A 47 0.59 -12.35 -6.26
CA ILE A 47 -0.75 -12.91 -6.52
C ILE A 47 -1.75 -12.18 -5.63
N VAL A 48 -2.94 -11.89 -6.17
CA VAL A 48 -4.06 -11.30 -5.41
C VAL A 48 -5.16 -12.34 -5.23
N ILE A 49 -5.56 -12.57 -3.99
CA ILE A 49 -6.73 -13.39 -3.68
C ILE A 49 -7.95 -12.47 -3.51
N LEU A 50 -8.91 -12.59 -4.40
CA LEU A 50 -10.15 -11.85 -4.36
C LEU A 50 -11.21 -12.67 -3.62
N VAL A 51 -11.60 -12.23 -2.43
CA VAL A 51 -12.63 -12.90 -1.64
C VAL A 51 -14.00 -12.28 -1.93
N VAL A 52 -14.93 -13.09 -2.43
CA VAL A 52 -16.30 -12.68 -2.75
C VAL A 52 -17.28 -13.57 -2.00
N ALA A 53 -18.24 -12.97 -1.33
CA ALA A 53 -19.26 -13.73 -0.61
C ALA A 53 -20.33 -14.28 -1.57
N ALA A 54 -20.65 -15.57 -1.48
CA ALA A 54 -21.60 -16.24 -2.35
C ALA A 54 -23.05 -15.76 -2.16
N ASP A 55 -23.36 -15.18 -1.02
CA ASP A 55 -24.67 -14.61 -0.68
C ASP A 55 -24.83 -13.16 -1.15
N ASP A 56 -23.78 -12.35 -1.07
CA ASP A 56 -23.82 -10.91 -1.38
C ASP A 56 -23.54 -10.60 -2.86
N GLY A 57 -22.70 -11.40 -3.54
CA GLY A 57 -22.28 -11.17 -4.93
C GLY A 57 -21.17 -10.12 -5.07
N VAL A 58 -21.05 -9.53 -6.26
CA VAL A 58 -20.00 -8.55 -6.59
C VAL A 58 -20.40 -7.16 -6.13
N MET A 59 -19.80 -6.71 -5.05
CA MET A 59 -20.01 -5.40 -4.45
C MET A 59 -19.10 -4.32 -5.09
N PRO A 60 -19.40 -3.01 -4.91
CA PRO A 60 -18.54 -1.93 -5.46
C PRO A 60 -17.08 -2.04 -5.05
N GLN A 61 -16.80 -2.45 -3.82
CA GLN A 61 -15.45 -2.69 -3.28
C GLN A 61 -14.73 -3.83 -4.01
N THR A 62 -15.48 -4.87 -4.42
CA THR A 62 -14.95 -5.97 -5.22
C THR A 62 -14.50 -5.49 -6.61
N LYS A 63 -15.31 -4.62 -7.25
CA LYS A 63 -14.96 -4.02 -8.54
C LYS A 63 -13.71 -3.16 -8.45
N GLU A 64 -13.57 -2.39 -7.38
CA GLU A 64 -12.39 -1.59 -7.10
C GLU A 64 -11.14 -2.47 -6.93
N ALA A 65 -11.25 -3.56 -6.14
CA ALA A 65 -10.15 -4.51 -5.94
C ALA A 65 -9.71 -5.16 -7.26
N ILE A 66 -10.66 -5.54 -8.13
CA ILE A 66 -10.36 -6.05 -9.47
C ILE A 66 -9.62 -5.00 -10.31
N ALA A 67 -10.05 -3.74 -10.27
CA ALA A 67 -9.39 -2.67 -11.01
C ALA A 67 -7.95 -2.45 -10.53
N HIS A 68 -7.68 -2.51 -9.22
CA HIS A 68 -6.34 -2.40 -8.66
C HIS A 68 -5.44 -3.57 -9.07
N ALA A 69 -5.93 -4.81 -8.99
CA ALA A 69 -5.17 -5.99 -9.40
C ALA A 69 -4.82 -5.94 -10.90
N LYS A 70 -5.78 -5.57 -11.75
CA LYS A 70 -5.55 -5.38 -13.19
C LYS A 70 -4.55 -4.25 -13.49
N ALA A 71 -4.66 -3.12 -12.78
CA ALA A 71 -3.73 -2.01 -12.95
C ALA A 71 -2.30 -2.37 -12.51
N ALA A 72 -2.15 -3.24 -11.52
CA ALA A 72 -0.87 -3.77 -11.08
C ALA A 72 -0.34 -4.90 -11.99
N GLY A 73 -1.18 -5.47 -12.85
CA GLY A 73 -0.82 -6.60 -13.72
C GLY A 73 -0.59 -7.91 -12.97
N VAL A 74 -1.20 -8.06 -11.79
CA VAL A 74 -1.04 -9.22 -10.90
C VAL A 74 -2.16 -10.22 -11.16
N PRO A 75 -1.88 -11.54 -11.26
CA PRO A 75 -2.89 -12.57 -11.44
C PRO A 75 -3.84 -12.64 -10.25
N LEU A 76 -5.10 -12.96 -10.57
CA LEU A 76 -6.19 -13.05 -9.61
C LEU A 76 -6.56 -14.52 -9.36
N VAL A 77 -6.65 -14.89 -8.10
CA VAL A 77 -7.29 -16.13 -7.61
C VAL A 77 -8.57 -15.72 -6.91
N VAL A 78 -9.70 -16.29 -7.29
CA VAL A 78 -11.01 -15.93 -6.73
C VAL A 78 -11.45 -16.97 -5.69
N ALA A 79 -11.66 -16.53 -4.45
CA ALA A 79 -12.24 -17.33 -3.38
C ALA A 79 -13.71 -16.96 -3.19
N ILE A 80 -14.63 -17.83 -3.58
CA ILE A 80 -16.07 -17.65 -3.36
C ILE A 80 -16.40 -18.16 -1.96
N ASN A 81 -16.52 -17.24 -1.00
CA ASN A 81 -16.70 -17.57 0.42
C ASN A 81 -18.17 -17.68 0.82
N LYS A 82 -18.41 -18.23 2.00
CA LYS A 82 -19.73 -18.44 2.60
C LYS A 82 -20.61 -19.45 1.85
N ILE A 83 -20.02 -20.46 1.21
CA ILE A 83 -20.79 -21.51 0.51
C ILE A 83 -21.64 -22.38 1.43
N ASP A 84 -21.40 -22.30 2.75
CA ASP A 84 -22.18 -22.98 3.80
C ASP A 84 -23.57 -22.37 4.03
N LYS A 85 -23.82 -21.17 3.49
CA LYS A 85 -25.13 -20.52 3.64
C LYS A 85 -26.17 -21.07 2.65
N PRO A 86 -27.45 -21.20 3.07
CA PRO A 86 -28.52 -21.65 2.17
C PRO A 86 -28.82 -20.70 1.02
N GLU A 87 -28.46 -19.43 1.17
CA GLU A 87 -28.64 -18.37 0.15
C GLU A 87 -27.43 -18.25 -0.78
N ALA A 88 -26.40 -19.08 -0.60
CA ALA A 88 -25.20 -19.06 -1.42
C ALA A 88 -25.51 -19.42 -2.87
N ASN A 89 -25.07 -18.57 -3.79
CA ASN A 89 -25.21 -18.79 -5.22
C ASN A 89 -23.87 -18.52 -5.96
N PRO A 90 -22.97 -19.52 -5.98
CA PRO A 90 -21.68 -19.37 -6.64
C PRO A 90 -21.76 -19.06 -8.14
N ASP A 91 -22.77 -19.61 -8.84
CA ASP A 91 -22.92 -19.41 -10.29
C ASP A 91 -23.31 -17.97 -10.63
N ARG A 92 -24.12 -17.33 -9.81
CA ARG A 92 -24.41 -15.89 -9.92
C ARG A 92 -23.14 -15.07 -9.76
N VAL A 93 -22.31 -15.36 -8.74
CA VAL A 93 -21.05 -14.67 -8.51
C VAL A 93 -20.10 -14.82 -9.70
N LYS A 94 -20.00 -16.05 -10.27
CA LYS A 94 -19.21 -16.30 -11.48
C LYS A 94 -19.66 -15.41 -12.65
N GLN A 95 -20.99 -15.32 -12.89
CA GLN A 95 -21.54 -14.47 -13.97
C GLN A 95 -21.25 -12.99 -13.75
N GLU A 96 -21.41 -12.49 -12.51
CA GLU A 96 -21.13 -11.10 -12.18
C GLU A 96 -19.64 -10.76 -12.35
N LEU A 97 -18.73 -11.67 -11.99
CA LEU A 97 -17.29 -11.49 -12.18
C LEU A 97 -16.86 -11.54 -13.65
N ILE A 98 -17.51 -12.37 -14.48
CA ILE A 98 -17.29 -12.39 -15.93
C ILE A 98 -17.67 -11.04 -16.54
N ALA A 99 -18.75 -10.40 -16.07
CA ALA A 99 -19.12 -9.05 -16.51
C ALA A 99 -18.05 -8.00 -16.18
N GLU A 100 -17.29 -8.20 -15.11
CA GLU A 100 -16.13 -7.37 -14.73
C GLU A 100 -14.82 -7.85 -15.42
N SER A 101 -14.93 -8.72 -16.44
CA SER A 101 -13.78 -9.27 -17.20
C SER A 101 -12.80 -10.08 -16.34
N VAL A 102 -13.28 -10.78 -15.32
CA VAL A 102 -12.58 -11.85 -14.61
C VAL A 102 -13.20 -13.15 -15.02
N VAL A 103 -12.50 -13.89 -15.90
CA VAL A 103 -13.05 -15.11 -16.52
C VAL A 103 -12.47 -16.33 -15.84
N PRO A 104 -13.32 -17.29 -15.37
CA PRO A 104 -12.85 -18.55 -14.81
C PRO A 104 -12.05 -19.39 -15.81
N GLU A 105 -11.13 -20.19 -15.33
CA GLU A 105 -10.39 -21.17 -16.15
C GLU A 105 -11.33 -22.14 -16.90
N GLU A 106 -12.44 -22.52 -16.27
CA GLU A 106 -13.49 -23.38 -16.88
C GLU A 106 -14.05 -22.80 -18.19
N TYR A 107 -14.00 -21.49 -18.36
CA TYR A 107 -14.47 -20.79 -19.56
C TYR A 107 -13.33 -20.23 -20.42
N GLY A 108 -12.10 -20.72 -20.19
CA GLY A 108 -10.92 -20.33 -20.97
C GLY A 108 -10.27 -19.02 -20.49
N GLY A 109 -10.52 -18.61 -19.27
CA GLY A 109 -9.83 -17.49 -18.61
C GLY A 109 -8.58 -17.93 -17.86
N ASP A 110 -7.97 -16.97 -17.16
CA ASP A 110 -6.71 -17.15 -16.45
C ASP A 110 -6.86 -17.16 -14.92
N SER A 111 -8.09 -17.07 -14.41
CA SER A 111 -8.34 -16.95 -12.98
C SER A 111 -9.00 -18.22 -12.42
N PRO A 112 -8.39 -18.93 -11.48
CA PRO A 112 -9.04 -20.03 -10.77
C PRO A 112 -10.11 -19.50 -9.80
N PHE A 113 -11.24 -20.19 -9.76
CA PHE A 113 -12.37 -19.89 -8.88
C PHE A 113 -12.58 -21.04 -7.90
N ILE A 114 -12.33 -20.79 -6.62
CA ILE A 114 -12.37 -21.81 -5.57
C ILE A 114 -13.54 -21.51 -4.62
N PRO A 115 -14.50 -22.42 -4.49
CA PRO A 115 -15.55 -22.31 -3.48
C PRO A 115 -15.00 -22.65 -2.10
N VAL A 116 -15.18 -21.72 -1.13
CA VAL A 116 -14.65 -21.87 0.22
C VAL A 116 -15.71 -21.54 1.27
N SER A 117 -15.55 -22.13 2.45
CA SER A 117 -16.21 -21.68 3.66
C SER A 117 -15.18 -21.46 4.75
N ALA A 118 -14.90 -20.19 5.03
CA ALA A 118 -13.99 -19.83 6.11
C ALA A 118 -14.49 -20.31 7.48
N LYS A 119 -15.84 -20.37 7.67
CA LYS A 119 -16.46 -20.83 8.91
C LYS A 119 -16.32 -22.35 9.10
N ALA A 120 -16.51 -23.12 8.04
CA ALA A 120 -16.42 -24.58 8.08
C ALA A 120 -14.99 -25.10 7.83
N GLY A 121 -14.09 -24.26 7.36
CA GLY A 121 -12.73 -24.65 6.94
C GLY A 121 -12.70 -25.43 5.62
N THR A 122 -13.81 -25.44 4.86
CA THR A 122 -13.91 -26.20 3.62
C THR A 122 -13.29 -25.40 2.46
N GLY A 123 -12.54 -26.08 1.58
CA GLY A 123 -11.93 -25.50 0.37
C GLY A 123 -10.68 -24.63 0.63
N ILE A 124 -10.22 -24.50 1.87
CA ILE A 124 -9.04 -23.69 2.21
C ILE A 124 -7.76 -24.35 1.68
N ASP A 125 -7.61 -25.66 1.86
CA ASP A 125 -6.44 -26.38 1.35
C ASP A 125 -6.36 -26.32 -0.17
N GLU A 126 -7.50 -26.43 -0.86
CA GLU A 126 -7.59 -26.28 -2.31
C GLU A 126 -7.22 -24.86 -2.76
N LEU A 127 -7.66 -23.83 -2.02
CA LEU A 127 -7.25 -22.45 -2.28
C LEU A 127 -5.74 -22.27 -2.17
N LEU A 128 -5.13 -22.80 -1.11
CA LEU A 128 -3.67 -22.71 -0.90
C LEU A 128 -2.90 -23.48 -1.97
N GLU A 129 -3.38 -24.64 -2.39
CA GLU A 129 -2.78 -25.42 -3.48
C GLU A 129 -2.85 -24.65 -4.81
N ASN A 130 -3.96 -24.00 -5.12
CA ASN A 130 -4.09 -23.17 -6.33
C ASN A 130 -3.18 -21.95 -6.30
N VAL A 131 -3.03 -21.28 -5.16
CA VAL A 131 -2.08 -20.16 -5.01
C VAL A 131 -0.64 -20.63 -5.25
N LEU A 132 -0.25 -21.77 -4.70
CA LEU A 132 1.09 -22.34 -4.91
C LEU A 132 1.30 -22.77 -6.37
N LEU A 133 0.28 -23.34 -7.01
CA LEU A 133 0.34 -23.71 -8.42
C LEU A 133 0.52 -22.47 -9.31
N GLN A 134 -0.20 -21.38 -9.04
CA GLN A 134 -0.01 -20.10 -9.73
C GLN A 134 1.40 -19.54 -9.51
N ALA A 135 1.93 -19.63 -8.30
CA ALA A 135 3.30 -19.20 -8.00
C ALA A 135 4.36 -20.02 -8.78
N GLU A 136 4.13 -21.33 -8.97
CA GLU A 136 4.98 -22.19 -9.78
C GLU A 136 4.91 -21.82 -11.27
N VAL A 137 3.70 -21.57 -11.80
CA VAL A 137 3.49 -21.14 -13.19
C VAL A 137 4.17 -19.82 -13.49
N LEU A 138 4.14 -18.89 -12.53
CA LEU A 138 4.80 -17.58 -12.63
C LEU A 138 6.32 -17.67 -12.45
N GLU A 139 6.85 -18.85 -12.10
CA GLU A 139 8.29 -19.05 -11.82
C GLU A 139 8.87 -18.02 -10.83
N LEU A 140 8.14 -17.69 -9.77
CA LEU A 140 8.56 -16.70 -8.78
C LEU A 140 9.88 -17.13 -8.12
N LYS A 141 10.92 -16.34 -8.36
CA LYS A 141 12.27 -16.58 -7.84
C LYS A 141 12.88 -15.28 -7.36
N ALA A 142 13.48 -15.29 -6.18
CA ALA A 142 14.22 -14.16 -5.65
C ALA A 142 15.62 -14.57 -5.19
N PRO A 143 16.67 -13.80 -5.54
CA PRO A 143 18.02 -14.07 -5.05
C PRO A 143 18.08 -13.87 -3.55
N LYS A 144 18.67 -14.82 -2.81
CA LYS A 144 18.92 -14.69 -1.37
C LYS A 144 20.26 -13.98 -1.08
N ASP A 145 21.29 -14.29 -1.89
CA ASP A 145 22.65 -13.79 -1.68
C ASP A 145 22.86 -12.43 -2.38
N ALA A 146 21.97 -11.48 -2.11
CA ALA A 146 22.04 -10.12 -2.64
C ALA A 146 21.75 -9.10 -1.52
N ALA A 147 22.05 -7.82 -1.78
CA ALA A 147 21.62 -6.73 -0.92
C ALA A 147 20.10 -6.72 -0.84
N ALA A 148 19.58 -6.58 0.37
CA ALA A 148 18.14 -6.61 0.58
C ALA A 148 17.45 -5.45 -0.14
N LYS A 149 16.36 -5.78 -0.82
CA LYS A 149 15.39 -4.84 -1.36
C LYS A 149 14.01 -5.25 -0.84
N GLY A 150 13.20 -4.28 -0.54
CA GLY A 150 11.86 -4.53 -0.04
C GLY A 150 10.98 -3.29 -0.11
N LEU A 151 9.81 -3.40 0.47
CA LEU A 151 8.81 -2.35 0.50
C LEU A 151 8.37 -2.10 1.94
N VAL A 152 8.14 -0.83 2.29
CA VAL A 152 7.52 -0.47 3.57
C VAL A 152 6.04 -0.78 3.50
N ILE A 153 5.58 -1.74 4.30
CA ILE A 153 4.15 -2.04 4.45
C ILE A 153 3.52 -0.98 5.34
N GLU A 154 4.11 -0.78 6.52
CA GLU A 154 3.63 0.12 7.54
C GLU A 154 4.81 0.79 8.25
N ALA A 155 4.60 2.01 8.74
CA ALA A 155 5.55 2.67 9.60
C ALA A 155 4.84 3.55 10.63
N ARG A 156 5.38 3.56 11.84
CA ARG A 156 4.83 4.33 12.97
C ARG A 156 5.94 4.92 13.84
N LEU A 157 5.60 5.93 14.60
CA LEU A 157 6.47 6.47 15.63
C LEU A 157 6.08 5.86 16.98
N ASP A 158 6.92 4.99 17.50
CA ASP A 158 6.76 4.43 18.82
C ASP A 158 7.42 5.32 19.87
N LYS A 159 6.73 5.56 21.00
CA LYS A 159 7.22 6.45 22.09
C LYS A 159 8.50 5.95 22.77
N GLY A 160 8.76 4.63 22.75
CA GLY A 160 9.93 4.01 23.39
C GLY A 160 11.01 3.59 22.42
N LYS A 161 10.61 3.15 21.22
CA LYS A 161 11.50 2.56 20.21
C LYS A 161 11.91 3.55 19.10
N GLY A 162 11.23 4.70 19.02
CA GLY A 162 11.42 5.69 17.94
C GLY A 162 10.70 5.28 16.64
N PRO A 163 11.24 5.67 15.47
CA PRO A 163 10.69 5.23 14.20
C PRO A 163 10.77 3.71 14.04
N VAL A 164 9.63 3.08 13.79
CA VAL A 164 9.48 1.65 13.58
C VAL A 164 8.81 1.46 12.22
N ALA A 165 9.31 0.54 11.42
CA ALA A 165 8.73 0.23 10.12
C ALA A 165 8.66 -1.28 9.91
N THR A 166 7.54 -1.78 9.37
CA THR A 166 7.39 -3.14 8.88
C THR A 166 7.75 -3.16 7.40
N ILE A 167 8.75 -3.98 7.06
CA ILE A 167 9.28 -4.11 5.71
C ILE A 167 8.99 -5.53 5.21
N LEU A 168 8.42 -5.63 4.01
CA LEU A 168 8.41 -6.88 3.26
C LEU A 168 9.68 -6.95 2.43
N VAL A 169 10.53 -7.92 2.71
CA VAL A 169 11.73 -8.19 1.89
C VAL A 169 11.29 -8.86 0.59
N GLN A 170 11.58 -8.25 -0.55
CA GLN A 170 11.23 -8.80 -1.87
C GLN A 170 12.40 -9.56 -2.50
N SER A 171 13.63 -9.13 -2.24
CA SER A 171 14.84 -9.83 -2.73
C SER A 171 16.02 -9.57 -1.82
N GLY A 172 17.00 -10.45 -1.87
CA GLY A 172 18.17 -10.38 -0.99
C GLY A 172 17.87 -10.83 0.43
N THR A 173 18.83 -10.64 1.31
CA THR A 173 18.70 -10.92 2.75
C THR A 173 19.01 -9.68 3.56
N LEU A 174 18.04 -9.24 4.35
CA LEU A 174 18.21 -8.14 5.30
C LEU A 174 18.79 -8.69 6.60
N LYS A 175 19.86 -8.07 7.09
CA LYS A 175 20.55 -8.50 8.31
C LYS A 175 20.51 -7.38 9.36
N ARG A 176 20.49 -7.78 10.60
CA ARG A 176 20.68 -6.85 11.71
C ARG A 176 22.05 -6.17 11.60
N GLY A 177 22.07 -4.84 11.66
CA GLY A 177 23.28 -4.04 11.49
C GLY A 177 23.44 -3.44 10.08
N ASP A 178 22.65 -3.88 9.11
CA ASP A 178 22.68 -3.33 7.77
C ASP A 178 22.27 -1.85 7.77
N MET A 179 22.86 -1.09 6.87
CA MET A 179 22.42 0.26 6.57
C MET A 179 21.34 0.21 5.51
N ILE A 180 20.21 0.82 5.78
CA ILE A 180 19.08 0.85 4.86
C ILE A 180 18.66 2.27 4.52
N LEU A 181 18.13 2.41 3.33
CA LEU A 181 17.50 3.60 2.81
C LEU A 181 16.05 3.26 2.48
N ALA A 182 15.10 3.93 3.14
CA ALA A 182 13.66 3.80 2.93
C ALA A 182 13.13 5.15 2.44
N GLY A 183 12.85 5.27 1.14
CA GLY A 183 12.46 6.53 0.54
C GLY A 183 13.47 7.65 0.80
N SER A 184 13.10 8.63 1.61
CA SER A 184 13.96 9.74 2.07
C SER A 184 14.55 9.52 3.47
N SER A 185 14.16 8.45 4.15
CA SER A 185 14.67 8.07 5.47
C SER A 185 15.82 7.06 5.34
N PHE A 186 16.79 7.14 6.22
CA PHE A 186 17.90 6.18 6.27
C PHE A 186 18.19 5.80 7.71
N GLY A 187 18.87 4.69 7.92
CA GLY A 187 19.27 4.28 9.25
C GLY A 187 19.91 2.90 9.27
N ARG A 188 20.47 2.57 10.41
CA ARG A 188 21.03 1.24 10.66
C ARG A 188 20.02 0.38 11.39
N VAL A 189 19.76 -0.81 10.90
CA VAL A 189 18.87 -1.79 11.53
C VAL A 189 19.44 -2.16 12.92
N ARG A 190 18.87 -1.59 13.97
CA ARG A 190 19.29 -1.84 15.35
C ARG A 190 18.66 -3.10 15.92
N ALA A 191 17.38 -3.27 15.67
CA ALA A 191 16.63 -4.44 16.05
C ALA A 191 15.71 -4.84 14.89
N MET A 192 15.46 -6.13 14.78
CA MET A 192 14.60 -6.73 13.78
C MET A 192 13.75 -7.78 14.50
N LEU A 193 12.44 -7.71 14.31
CA LEU A 193 11.45 -8.59 14.92
C LEU A 193 10.65 -9.28 13.83
N ASP A 194 10.32 -10.54 14.05
CA ASP A 194 9.40 -11.29 13.19
C ASP A 194 7.94 -10.89 13.46
N GLU A 195 6.98 -11.50 12.75
CA GLU A 195 5.56 -11.27 12.94
C GLU A 195 5.05 -11.58 14.36
N ASN A 196 5.74 -12.45 15.06
CA ASN A 196 5.43 -12.84 16.45
C ASN A 196 6.09 -11.91 17.49
N GLY A 197 6.80 -10.87 17.05
CA GLY A 197 7.53 -9.95 17.90
C GLY A 197 8.82 -10.54 18.49
N LYS A 198 9.29 -11.69 17.98
CA LYS A 198 10.57 -12.29 18.42
C LYS A 198 11.74 -11.68 17.67
N PRO A 199 12.89 -11.47 18.32
CA PRO A 199 14.06 -10.93 17.66
C PRO A 199 14.64 -11.92 16.65
N CYS A 200 14.82 -11.44 15.41
CA CYS A 200 15.50 -12.18 14.34
C CYS A 200 16.81 -11.50 13.94
N GLN A 201 17.75 -12.26 13.37
CA GLN A 201 19.07 -11.76 12.93
C GLN A 201 19.10 -11.47 11.43
N GLU A 202 18.31 -12.20 10.65
CA GLU A 202 18.21 -12.06 9.20
C GLU A 202 16.80 -12.38 8.72
N ALA A 203 16.43 -11.75 7.61
CA ALA A 203 15.17 -11.98 6.91
C ALA A 203 15.43 -12.11 5.41
N GLY A 204 15.02 -13.24 4.85
CA GLY A 204 15.08 -13.52 3.41
C GLY A 204 13.90 -12.95 2.63
N PRO A 205 13.84 -13.26 1.33
CA PRO A 205 12.72 -12.84 0.47
C PRO A 205 11.37 -13.34 0.98
N SER A 206 10.33 -12.54 0.74
CA SER A 206 8.92 -12.76 1.14
C SER A 206 8.67 -12.81 2.64
N ILE A 207 9.63 -12.41 3.47
CA ILE A 207 9.48 -12.37 4.93
C ILE A 207 9.23 -10.93 5.38
N PRO A 208 8.09 -10.65 6.06
CA PRO A 208 7.84 -9.37 6.68
C PRO A 208 8.60 -9.26 8.01
N VAL A 209 9.22 -8.11 8.26
CA VAL A 209 9.95 -7.85 9.50
C VAL A 209 9.73 -6.43 10.00
N GLU A 210 9.52 -6.29 11.30
CA GLU A 210 9.52 -5.01 11.97
C GLU A 210 10.96 -4.59 12.26
N ILE A 211 11.36 -3.43 11.78
CA ILE A 211 12.70 -2.88 12.00
C ILE A 211 12.69 -1.61 12.83
N GLN A 212 13.78 -1.38 13.54
CA GLN A 212 14.03 -0.18 14.35
C GLN A 212 15.38 0.41 14.00
N GLY A 213 15.49 1.74 14.06
CA GLY A 213 16.75 2.44 13.86
C GLY A 213 16.79 3.38 12.66
N LEU A 214 15.66 3.66 12.04
CA LEU A 214 15.52 4.68 11.01
C LEU A 214 15.63 6.09 11.61
N SER A 215 16.06 7.06 10.80
CA SER A 215 16.15 8.47 11.18
C SER A 215 14.78 9.14 11.34
N GLU A 216 13.85 8.77 10.48
CA GLU A 216 12.49 9.30 10.41
C GLU A 216 11.52 8.16 10.06
N VAL A 217 10.23 8.40 10.25
CA VAL A 217 9.19 7.44 9.83
C VAL A 217 9.04 7.51 8.32
N PRO A 218 9.34 6.42 7.58
CA PRO A 218 9.14 6.38 6.14
C PRO A 218 7.65 6.35 5.78
N ALA A 219 7.30 6.70 4.56
CA ALA A 219 5.95 6.53 4.10
C ALA A 219 5.68 5.06 3.71
N ALA A 220 4.47 4.58 3.97
CA ALA A 220 4.06 3.26 3.51
C ALA A 220 4.07 3.21 1.97
N GLY A 221 4.59 2.11 1.40
CA GLY A 221 4.79 1.96 -0.04
C GLY A 221 6.13 2.49 -0.56
N GLU A 222 7.01 3.01 0.31
CA GLU A 222 8.37 3.38 -0.11
C GLU A 222 9.27 2.16 -0.27
N GLU A 223 10.11 2.21 -1.30
CA GLU A 223 11.12 1.18 -1.55
C GLU A 223 12.24 1.25 -0.50
N VAL A 224 12.62 0.09 0.01
CA VAL A 224 13.72 -0.10 0.96
C VAL A 224 14.86 -0.79 0.24
N ILE A 225 16.06 -0.25 0.40
CA ILE A 225 17.28 -0.80 -0.19
C ILE A 225 18.36 -0.88 0.89
N ALA A 226 19.01 -2.04 1.03
CA ALA A 226 20.22 -2.16 1.83
C ALA A 226 21.41 -1.55 1.08
N VAL A 227 22.16 -0.68 1.76
CA VAL A 227 23.30 0.04 1.20
C VAL A 227 24.55 -0.27 2.02
N ALA A 228 25.66 -0.58 1.36
CA ALA A 228 26.90 -0.91 2.05
C ALA A 228 27.55 0.28 2.76
N ASP A 229 27.32 1.51 2.28
CA ASP A 229 27.98 2.73 2.75
C ASP A 229 26.99 3.72 3.34
N GLU A 230 27.18 4.06 4.62
CA GLU A 230 26.34 5.01 5.37
C GLU A 230 26.37 6.42 4.75
N ARG A 231 27.54 6.84 4.23
CA ARG A 231 27.68 8.16 3.62
C ARG A 231 26.84 8.29 2.36
N LYS A 232 26.84 7.24 1.52
CA LYS A 232 26.02 7.18 0.31
C LYS A 232 24.52 7.14 0.66
N ALA A 233 24.14 6.35 1.67
CA ALA A 233 22.75 6.32 2.12
C ALA A 233 22.26 7.70 2.56
N ARG A 234 23.06 8.41 3.36
CA ARG A 234 22.77 9.76 3.83
C ARG A 234 22.68 10.78 2.68
N GLU A 235 23.62 10.74 1.74
CA GLU A 235 23.63 11.63 0.58
C GLU A 235 22.39 11.45 -0.30
N ILE A 236 22.02 10.19 -0.61
CA ILE A 236 20.83 9.88 -1.38
C ILE A 236 19.56 10.32 -0.63
N ALA A 237 19.48 10.08 0.68
CA ALA A 237 18.35 10.48 1.50
C ALA A 237 18.16 12.00 1.48
N LEU A 238 19.23 12.77 1.71
CA LEU A 238 19.20 14.24 1.67
C LEU A 238 18.80 14.78 0.28
N PHE A 239 19.31 14.17 -0.78
CA PHE A 239 18.93 14.52 -2.14
C PHE A 239 17.45 14.28 -2.42
N ARG A 240 16.91 13.10 -2.02
CA ARG A 240 15.49 12.78 -2.14
C ARG A 240 14.64 13.73 -1.31
N GLN A 241 15.04 14.01 -0.06
CA GLN A 241 14.34 14.94 0.83
C GLN A 241 14.26 16.36 0.25
N GLY A 242 15.37 16.86 -0.36
CA GLY A 242 15.38 18.12 -1.09
C GLY A 242 14.36 18.13 -2.22
N LYS A 243 14.37 17.13 -3.09
CA LYS A 243 13.39 17.00 -4.18
C LYS A 243 11.94 16.95 -3.68
N PHE A 244 11.65 16.19 -2.64
CA PHE A 244 10.31 16.13 -2.06
C PHE A 244 9.84 17.49 -1.55
N ARG A 245 10.74 18.24 -0.89
CA ARG A 245 10.43 19.58 -0.41
C ARG A 245 10.15 20.56 -1.58
N ASP A 246 10.94 20.51 -2.63
CA ASP A 246 10.76 21.35 -3.82
C ASP A 246 9.44 21.03 -4.54
N VAL A 247 9.10 19.75 -4.72
CA VAL A 247 7.83 19.31 -5.30
C VAL A 247 6.64 19.74 -4.43
N LYS A 248 6.77 19.62 -3.10
CA LYS A 248 5.71 20.04 -2.17
C LYS A 248 5.49 21.56 -2.22
N LEU A 249 6.57 22.34 -2.28
CA LEU A 249 6.50 23.79 -2.43
C LEU A 249 5.88 24.19 -3.77
N ALA A 250 6.28 23.55 -4.86
CA ALA A 250 5.71 23.79 -6.18
C ALA A 250 4.20 23.47 -6.22
N LYS A 251 3.76 22.34 -5.63
CA LYS A 251 2.34 22.02 -5.50
C LYS A 251 1.57 23.05 -4.66
N GLN A 252 2.13 23.49 -3.55
CA GLN A 252 1.50 24.52 -2.71
C GLN A 252 1.40 25.87 -3.44
N GLN A 253 2.39 26.24 -4.25
CA GLN A 253 2.34 27.44 -5.08
C GLN A 253 1.31 27.32 -6.20
N ALA A 254 1.20 26.16 -6.84
CA ALA A 254 0.18 25.90 -7.86
C ALA A 254 -1.24 26.02 -7.28
N VAL A 255 -1.52 25.41 -6.14
CA VAL A 255 -2.80 25.51 -5.44
C VAL A 255 -3.11 26.96 -5.03
N LYS A 256 -2.09 27.71 -4.54
CA LYS A 256 -2.29 29.14 -4.21
C LYS A 256 -2.59 29.99 -5.44
N LEU A 257 -1.97 29.68 -6.57
CA LEU A 257 -2.26 30.35 -7.84
C LEU A 257 -3.67 30.03 -8.32
N GLU A 258 -4.07 28.77 -8.25
CA GLU A 258 -5.40 28.31 -8.64
C GLU A 258 -6.49 28.99 -7.81
N THR A 259 -6.37 28.98 -6.46
CA THR A 259 -7.27 29.72 -5.57
C THR A 259 -7.25 31.23 -5.77
N MET A 260 -6.10 31.80 -6.16
CA MET A 260 -6.01 33.23 -6.49
C MET A 260 -6.72 33.55 -7.81
N PHE A 261 -6.63 32.67 -8.81
CA PHE A 261 -7.37 32.82 -10.07
C PHE A 261 -8.87 32.60 -9.90
N GLU A 262 -9.31 31.64 -9.08
CA GLU A 262 -10.73 31.45 -8.72
C GLU A 262 -11.30 32.68 -8.03
N ASN A 263 -10.59 33.24 -7.04
CA ASN A 263 -11.01 34.46 -6.35
C ASN A 263 -11.00 35.70 -7.25
N MET A 264 -10.14 35.75 -8.27
CA MET A 264 -10.15 36.82 -9.29
C MET A 264 -11.28 36.64 -10.31
N GLY A 265 -11.71 35.37 -10.57
CA GLY A 265 -12.84 35.06 -11.44
C GLY A 265 -14.20 35.36 -10.81
N GLU A 266 -14.35 35.21 -9.49
CA GLU A 266 -15.55 35.56 -8.74
C GLU A 266 -15.61 37.04 -8.35
N GLY A 267 -14.50 37.76 -8.39
CA GLY A 267 -14.36 39.19 -8.13
C GLY A 267 -14.66 40.08 -9.33
N SER A 268 -15.75 39.82 -10.08
CA SER A 268 -16.23 40.74 -11.09
C SER A 268 -16.86 41.94 -10.42
N VAL A 269 -16.16 43.09 -10.52
CA VAL A 269 -16.72 44.43 -10.63
C VAL A 269 -17.50 44.94 -9.40
N GLU A 270 -16.81 45.26 -8.34
CA GLU A 270 -17.09 46.50 -7.62
C GLU A 270 -15.89 47.45 -7.79
N ALA A 271 -15.91 48.17 -8.89
CA ALA A 271 -15.13 49.40 -9.01
C ALA A 271 -15.64 50.38 -7.95
N ARG A 272 -15.03 50.36 -6.77
CA ARG A 272 -15.24 51.44 -5.79
C ARG A 272 -14.62 52.69 -6.40
N TYR A 273 -15.51 53.57 -6.88
CA TYR A 273 -15.22 54.97 -7.10
C TYR A 273 -14.67 55.58 -5.81
N LEU A 274 -13.39 55.81 -5.74
CA LEU A 274 -12.79 56.68 -4.74
C LEU A 274 -13.24 58.11 -5.07
N PRO A 275 -13.93 58.83 -4.17
CA PRO A 275 -14.23 60.24 -4.41
C PRO A 275 -12.90 61.00 -4.46
N ARG A 276 -12.76 61.75 -5.53
CA ARG A 276 -11.65 62.67 -5.78
C ARG A 276 -11.71 63.71 -4.65
N SER A 277 -10.69 63.75 -3.80
CA SER A 277 -10.51 64.79 -2.80
C SER A 277 -10.25 66.11 -3.50
N GLU A 278 -11.12 67.09 -3.32
CA GLU A 278 -10.96 68.47 -3.75
C GLU A 278 -9.72 69.04 -3.11
N GLU A 279 -8.92 69.69 -3.94
CA GLU A 279 -7.77 70.50 -3.56
C GLU A 279 -8.23 71.69 -2.74
N HIS A 280 -7.87 71.77 -1.48
CA HIS A 280 -7.91 73.02 -0.71
C HIS A 280 -6.60 73.78 -0.98
N THR A 281 -6.70 74.73 -1.90
CA THR A 281 -5.80 75.88 -1.95
C THR A 281 -6.06 76.75 -0.73
N SER A 282 -5.15 76.79 0.20
CA SER A 282 -5.11 77.81 1.24
C SER A 282 -4.02 78.83 0.91
N GLU A 283 -4.50 80.03 0.69
CA GLU A 283 -3.72 81.24 0.45
C GLU A 283 -2.78 81.55 1.62
N LEU A 284 -1.58 81.91 1.24
CA LEU A 284 -0.64 82.68 2.07
C LEU A 284 -1.20 84.06 2.31
N GLN A 285 -1.42 84.43 3.56
CA GLN A 285 -1.44 85.83 3.98
C GLN A 285 -0.46 86.06 5.12
N SER A 286 0.44 86.91 4.85
CA SER A 286 1.42 87.60 5.65
C SER A 286 0.86 88.25 6.90
N HIS A 287 1.50 88.11 8.03
CA HIS A 287 2.04 89.19 8.85
C HIS A 287 3.10 88.65 9.81
#